data_20564d0f5b22d7200f008eab6c963b97
#
_entry.id   20564d0f5b22d7200f008eab6c963b97
#
_cell.length_a   1.000
_cell.length_b   1.000
_cell.length_c   1.000
_cell.angle_alpha   90.00
_cell.angle_beta   90.00
_cell.angle_gamma   90.00
#
_symmetry.space_group_name_H-M   'P 1'
#
loop_
_entity.id
_entity.type
_entity.pdbx_description
1 polymer ?
#
loop_
_entity_poly.entity_id
_entity_poly.type
_entity_poly.pdbx_seq_one_letter_code
_entity_poly.pdbx_strand_id
1 'polypeptide(L)'
;MTNDEAMGRALALAQQAAAEGDVPVGAVVLDAEGRVIGEGRNRREDNGDPLAHAEVLAMQQAAADARRAWNLADCTLVVTLEPCPMCAGACLQTHIGRIVFGAWDAKLGACGSVWDIPRDPHIGHSPEVIGGVREGECAALLGEFFASRR
;
A
#
# COMPACT_ATOMS: atom_id res chain seq x y z
N MET A 1 2.03 8.86 -14.03
CA MET A 1 3.21 8.28 -13.35
C MET A 1 3.39 6.82 -13.73
N THR A 2 4.65 6.41 -13.87
CA THR A 2 5.00 4.98 -13.95
C THR A 2 4.95 4.37 -12.55
N ASN A 3 5.00 3.04 -12.47
CA ASN A 3 5.09 2.36 -11.17
C ASN A 3 6.32 2.80 -10.38
N ASP A 4 7.45 2.99 -11.04
CA ASP A 4 8.69 3.44 -10.40
C ASP A 4 8.56 4.85 -9.82
N GLU A 5 8.01 5.78 -10.58
CA GLU A 5 7.76 7.15 -10.12
C GLU A 5 6.78 7.19 -8.95
N ALA A 6 5.70 6.41 -9.05
CA ALA A 6 4.71 6.31 -7.98
C ALA A 6 5.31 5.71 -6.71
N MET A 7 6.23 4.74 -6.84
CA MET A 7 6.95 4.19 -5.69
C MET A 7 7.84 5.24 -5.04
N GLY A 8 8.44 6.14 -5.81
CA GLY A 8 9.19 7.28 -5.27
C GLY A 8 8.31 8.18 -4.40
N ARG A 9 7.08 8.43 -4.83
CA ARG A 9 6.10 9.20 -4.06
C ARG A 9 5.72 8.46 -2.77
N ALA A 10 5.47 7.16 -2.87
CA ALA A 10 5.14 6.33 -1.71
C ALA A 10 6.31 6.29 -0.71
N LEU A 11 7.56 6.23 -1.18
CA LEU A 11 8.74 6.31 -0.32
C LEU A 11 8.82 7.63 0.44
N ALA A 12 8.50 8.75 -0.20
CA ALA A 12 8.48 10.06 0.48
C ALA A 12 7.44 10.08 1.61
N LEU A 13 6.28 9.49 1.39
CA LEU A 13 5.25 9.34 2.42
C LEU A 13 5.71 8.42 3.56
N ALA A 14 6.41 7.34 3.23
CA ALA A 14 6.99 6.44 4.23
C ALA A 14 8.03 7.16 5.10
N GLN A 15 8.87 7.99 4.51
CA GLN A 15 9.85 8.79 5.24
C GLN A 15 9.17 9.76 6.20
N GLN A 16 8.05 10.34 5.79
CA GLN A 16 7.26 11.22 6.64
C GLN A 16 6.69 10.45 7.84
N ALA A 17 6.18 9.24 7.62
CA ALA A 17 5.71 8.38 8.71
C ALA A 17 6.83 8.09 9.71
N ALA A 18 8.03 7.74 9.24
CA ALA A 18 9.20 7.49 10.10
C ALA A 18 9.56 8.72 10.93
N ALA A 19 9.53 9.91 10.32
CA ALA A 19 9.81 11.17 11.02
C ALA A 19 8.79 11.45 12.14
N GLU A 20 7.57 10.92 12.00
CA GLU A 20 6.50 11.07 12.98
C GLU A 20 6.44 9.91 14.00
N GLY A 21 7.39 8.97 13.93
CA GLY A 21 7.47 7.85 14.87
C GLY A 21 6.68 6.61 14.50
N ASP A 22 6.12 6.57 13.30
CA ASP A 22 5.39 5.41 12.78
C ASP A 22 6.26 4.55 11.86
N VAL A 23 5.89 3.28 11.73
CA VAL A 23 6.56 2.36 10.79
C VAL A 23 6.49 2.95 9.39
N PRO A 24 7.64 3.06 8.68
CA PRO A 24 7.71 3.77 7.41
C PRO A 24 7.09 2.99 6.25
N VAL A 25 5.78 3.12 6.12
CA VAL A 25 5.01 2.61 4.98
C VAL A 25 4.25 3.78 4.37
N GLY A 26 4.36 3.92 3.07
CA GLY A 26 3.65 4.92 2.28
C GLY A 26 2.94 4.26 1.11
N ALA A 27 1.82 4.85 0.70
CA ALA A 27 1.01 4.32 -0.39
C ALA A 27 0.38 5.44 -1.20
N VAL A 28 0.24 5.21 -2.50
CA VAL A 28 -0.54 6.07 -3.39
C VAL A 28 -1.50 5.22 -4.21
N VAL A 29 -2.61 5.82 -4.62
CA VAL A 29 -3.53 5.23 -5.58
C VAL A 29 -3.49 6.07 -6.85
N LEU A 30 -3.27 5.40 -7.97
CA LEU A 30 -3.27 6.02 -9.30
C LEU A 30 -4.55 5.67 -10.03
N ASP A 31 -5.11 6.64 -10.77
CA ASP A 31 -6.24 6.38 -11.67
C ASP A 31 -5.73 5.74 -12.98
N ALA A 32 -6.66 5.50 -13.93
CA ALA A 32 -6.33 4.87 -15.21
C ALA A 32 -5.34 5.69 -16.06
N GLU A 33 -5.26 6.99 -15.83
CA GLU A 33 -4.33 7.89 -16.53
C GLU A 33 -3.01 8.09 -15.78
N GLY A 34 -2.82 7.39 -14.66
CA GLY A 34 -1.61 7.50 -13.87
C GLY A 34 -1.54 8.72 -12.97
N ARG A 35 -2.68 9.36 -12.69
CA ARG A 35 -2.75 10.49 -11.76
C ARG A 35 -2.95 9.99 -10.34
N VAL A 36 -2.31 10.65 -9.38
CA VAL A 36 -2.48 10.34 -7.96
C VAL A 36 -3.85 10.85 -7.49
N ILE A 37 -4.70 9.94 -7.05
CA ILE A 37 -6.03 10.26 -6.53
C ILE A 37 -6.18 9.91 -5.05
N GLY A 38 -5.21 9.26 -4.46
CA GLY A 38 -5.18 8.95 -3.04
C GLY A 38 -3.75 8.78 -2.56
N GLU A 39 -3.48 9.24 -1.34
CA GLU A 39 -2.20 9.11 -0.68
C GLU A 39 -2.41 8.70 0.77
N GLY A 40 -1.49 7.92 1.32
CA GLY A 40 -1.51 7.54 2.71
C GLY A 40 -0.13 7.21 3.23
N ARG A 41 0.07 7.44 4.51
CA ARG A 41 1.22 6.94 5.24
C ARG A 41 0.72 6.27 6.51
N ASN A 42 1.49 5.35 7.06
CA ASN A 42 1.12 4.71 8.31
C ASN A 42 0.99 5.79 9.40
N ARG A 43 -0.16 5.84 10.06
CA ARG A 43 -0.48 6.82 11.12
C ARG A 43 -1.07 6.14 12.34
N ARG A 44 -0.73 4.90 12.57
CA ARG A 44 -1.24 4.11 13.69
C ARG A 44 -0.93 4.78 15.02
N GLU A 45 0.32 5.19 15.24
CA GLU A 45 0.73 5.87 16.46
C GLU A 45 0.22 7.32 16.50
N ASP A 46 0.35 8.03 15.39
CA ASP A 46 -0.05 9.44 15.27
C ASP A 46 -1.55 9.63 15.49
N ASN A 47 -2.39 8.77 14.89
CA ASN A 47 -3.85 8.85 15.02
C ASN A 47 -4.41 8.07 16.20
N GLY A 48 -3.61 7.22 16.86
CA GLY A 48 -4.12 6.28 17.86
C GLY A 48 -5.13 5.30 17.24
N ASP A 49 -4.97 4.97 15.96
CA ASP A 49 -5.89 4.14 15.19
C ASP A 49 -5.16 2.89 14.67
N PRO A 50 -5.50 1.69 15.18
CA PRO A 50 -4.82 0.47 14.78
C PRO A 50 -5.05 0.10 13.31
N LEU A 51 -6.04 0.69 12.65
CA LEU A 51 -6.37 0.42 11.25
C LEU A 51 -5.77 1.46 10.29
N ALA A 52 -5.06 2.48 10.79
CA ALA A 52 -4.52 3.57 9.99
C ALA A 52 -3.23 3.15 9.26
N HIS A 53 -3.32 2.10 8.47
CA HIS A 53 -2.27 1.69 7.54
C HIS A 53 -2.30 2.56 6.29
N ALA A 54 -1.15 2.78 5.69
CA ALA A 54 -0.99 3.62 4.50
C ALA A 54 -1.95 3.23 3.38
N GLU A 55 -2.10 1.93 3.12
CA GLU A 55 -2.95 1.42 2.05
C GLU A 55 -4.42 1.76 2.27
N VAL A 56 -4.91 1.55 3.50
CA VAL A 56 -6.31 1.85 3.86
C VAL A 56 -6.59 3.32 3.67
N LEU A 57 -5.70 4.19 4.18
CA LEU A 57 -5.88 5.65 4.08
C LEU A 57 -5.85 6.11 2.62
N ALA A 58 -4.93 5.59 1.81
CA ALA A 58 -4.84 5.94 0.39
C ALA A 58 -6.09 5.52 -0.38
N MET A 59 -6.59 4.31 -0.15
CA MET A 59 -7.79 3.81 -0.82
C MET A 59 -9.06 4.55 -0.36
N GLN A 60 -9.15 4.89 0.93
CA GLN A 60 -10.26 5.71 1.43
C GLN A 60 -10.31 7.07 0.74
N GLN A 61 -9.18 7.73 0.59
CA GLN A 61 -9.11 9.00 -0.11
C GLN A 61 -9.51 8.87 -1.58
N ALA A 62 -9.00 7.86 -2.27
CA ALA A 62 -9.33 7.61 -3.67
C ALA A 62 -10.82 7.32 -3.86
N ALA A 63 -11.41 6.53 -2.96
CA ALA A 63 -12.81 6.11 -3.04
C ALA A 63 -13.80 7.21 -2.63
N ALA A 64 -13.33 8.30 -2.02
CA ALA A 64 -14.17 9.41 -1.59
C ALA A 64 -14.76 10.21 -2.76
N ASP A 65 -14.22 10.06 -3.97
CA ASP A 65 -14.82 10.65 -5.16
C ASP A 65 -16.17 9.98 -5.43
N ALA A 66 -17.26 10.75 -5.29
CA ALA A 66 -18.62 10.26 -5.42
C ALA A 66 -18.90 9.62 -6.80
N ARG A 67 -18.17 10.05 -7.84
CA ARG A 67 -18.32 9.50 -9.20
C ARG A 67 -17.86 8.05 -9.29
N ARG A 68 -17.01 7.60 -8.38
CA ARG A 68 -16.49 6.24 -8.36
C ARG A 68 -17.42 5.26 -7.66
N ALA A 69 -18.33 5.73 -6.84
CA ALA A 69 -19.18 4.88 -6.01
C ALA A 69 -18.36 3.79 -5.29
N TRP A 70 -17.25 4.18 -4.64
CA TRP A 70 -16.28 3.35 -3.93
C TRP A 70 -15.43 2.40 -4.80
N ASN A 71 -15.72 2.25 -6.07
CA ASN A 71 -15.08 1.25 -6.94
C ASN A 71 -13.74 1.74 -7.49
N LEU A 72 -12.67 0.98 -7.26
CA LEU A 72 -11.31 1.29 -7.70
C LEU A 72 -10.78 0.31 -8.76
N ALA A 73 -11.67 -0.30 -9.55
CA ALA A 73 -11.28 -1.34 -10.53
C ALA A 73 -10.33 -0.83 -11.62
N ASP A 74 -10.37 0.46 -11.94
CA ASP A 74 -9.46 1.08 -12.92
C ASP A 74 -8.18 1.65 -12.28
N CYS A 75 -8.00 1.43 -10.98
CA CYS A 75 -6.92 2.05 -10.22
C CYS A 75 -5.79 1.08 -9.88
N THR A 76 -4.64 1.65 -9.57
CA THR A 76 -3.45 0.93 -9.09
C THR A 76 -3.09 1.44 -7.68
N LEU A 77 -2.95 0.53 -6.74
CA LEU A 77 -2.35 0.82 -5.43
C LEU A 77 -0.84 0.58 -5.53
N VAL A 78 -0.04 1.57 -5.15
CA VAL A 78 1.41 1.45 -5.07
C VAL A 78 1.83 1.68 -3.62
N VAL A 79 2.47 0.71 -3.01
CA VAL A 79 2.81 0.73 -1.58
C VAL A 79 4.24 0.23 -1.34
N THR A 80 4.93 0.81 -0.36
CA THR A 80 6.34 0.49 -0.10
C THR A 80 6.58 -0.88 0.50
N LEU A 81 5.56 -1.45 1.17
CA LEU A 81 5.65 -2.76 1.80
C LEU A 81 4.50 -3.64 1.32
N GLU A 82 4.76 -4.92 1.13
CA GLU A 82 3.73 -5.91 0.78
C GLU A 82 2.54 -5.80 1.74
N PRO A 83 1.30 -5.68 1.23
CA PRO A 83 0.12 -5.55 2.09
C PRO A 83 -0.06 -6.73 3.06
N CYS A 84 -0.45 -6.41 4.29
CA CYS A 84 -0.84 -7.39 5.30
C CYS A 84 -2.24 -7.95 4.98
N PRO A 85 -2.73 -8.98 5.73
CA PRO A 85 -4.06 -9.54 5.47
C PRO A 85 -5.19 -8.51 5.49
N MET A 86 -5.16 -7.54 6.42
CA MET A 86 -6.19 -6.49 6.47
C MET A 86 -6.18 -5.65 5.19
N CYS A 87 -5.00 -5.21 4.75
CA CYS A 87 -4.88 -4.34 3.57
C CYS A 87 -5.12 -5.10 2.28
N ALA A 88 -4.69 -6.36 2.18
CA ALA A 88 -5.01 -7.21 1.04
C ALA A 88 -6.53 -7.41 0.94
N GLY A 89 -7.21 -7.65 2.06
CA GLY A 89 -8.66 -7.73 2.11
C GLY A 89 -9.33 -6.43 1.69
N ALA A 90 -8.79 -5.29 2.12
CA ALA A 90 -9.29 -3.97 1.70
C ALA A 90 -9.14 -3.77 0.19
N CYS A 91 -8.04 -4.23 -0.40
CA CYS A 91 -7.86 -4.21 -1.85
C CYS A 91 -8.97 -4.97 -2.58
N LEU A 92 -9.40 -6.10 -2.03
CA LEU A 92 -10.49 -6.88 -2.63
C LEU A 92 -11.84 -6.17 -2.44
N GLN A 93 -12.08 -5.58 -1.29
CA GLN A 93 -13.32 -4.86 -1.00
C GLN A 93 -13.51 -3.63 -1.89
N THR A 94 -12.41 -2.95 -2.23
CA THR A 94 -12.45 -1.78 -3.12
C THR A 94 -12.41 -2.15 -4.60
N HIS A 95 -12.24 -3.41 -4.92
CA HIS A 95 -12.06 -3.95 -6.28
C HIS A 95 -10.82 -3.37 -6.97
N ILE A 96 -9.76 -3.03 -6.22
CA ILE A 96 -8.55 -2.47 -6.83
C ILE A 96 -8.07 -3.32 -8.02
N GLY A 97 -7.70 -2.68 -9.12
CA GLY A 97 -7.32 -3.39 -10.33
C GLY A 97 -5.91 -3.94 -10.33
N ARG A 98 -4.99 -3.25 -9.65
CA ARG A 98 -3.58 -3.64 -9.59
C ARG A 98 -2.98 -3.26 -8.24
N ILE A 99 -2.14 -4.16 -7.71
CA ILE A 99 -1.36 -3.92 -6.49
C ILE A 99 0.12 -3.98 -6.87
N VAL A 100 0.85 -2.90 -6.60
CA VAL A 100 2.30 -2.81 -6.81
C VAL A 100 2.94 -2.54 -5.46
N PHE A 101 3.89 -3.38 -5.05
CA PHE A 101 4.58 -3.14 -3.79
C PHE A 101 6.10 -3.22 -3.93
N GLY A 102 6.81 -2.63 -2.97
CA GLY A 102 8.27 -2.60 -2.96
C GLY A 102 8.85 -3.79 -2.21
N ALA A 103 8.98 -3.69 -0.90
CA ALA A 103 9.57 -4.75 -0.08
C ALA A 103 8.58 -5.88 0.21
N TRP A 104 9.10 -7.11 0.24
CA TRP A 104 8.35 -8.29 0.68
C TRP A 104 8.30 -8.31 2.21
N ASP A 105 7.22 -8.83 2.77
CA ASP A 105 7.08 -8.99 4.22
C ASP A 105 7.00 -10.47 4.59
N ALA A 106 8.11 -11.01 5.08
CA ALA A 106 8.21 -12.42 5.43
C ALA A 106 7.37 -12.82 6.66
N LYS A 107 6.89 -11.84 7.43
CA LYS A 107 6.11 -12.11 8.66
C LYS A 107 4.61 -12.00 8.44
N LEU A 108 4.15 -10.97 7.74
CA LEU A 108 2.72 -10.65 7.59
C LEU A 108 2.30 -10.38 6.15
N GLY A 109 3.15 -10.63 5.17
CA GLY A 109 2.84 -10.38 3.77
C GLY A 109 1.72 -11.28 3.27
N ALA A 110 0.68 -10.70 2.71
CA ALA A 110 -0.51 -11.40 2.26
C ALA A 110 -0.73 -11.35 0.75
N CYS A 111 0.29 -10.93 -0.01
CA CYS A 111 0.26 -10.86 -1.47
C CYS A 111 1.33 -11.78 -2.09
N GLY A 112 1.62 -12.89 -1.43
CA GLY A 112 2.51 -13.93 -1.93
C GLY A 112 3.54 -14.46 -0.93
N SER A 113 3.90 -13.71 0.12
CA SER A 113 4.94 -14.15 1.08
C SER A 113 4.44 -15.22 2.05
N VAL A 114 3.48 -14.87 2.91
CA VAL A 114 2.92 -15.80 3.90
C VAL A 114 1.58 -16.33 3.44
N TRP A 115 0.74 -15.44 2.98
CA TRP A 115 -0.56 -15.74 2.36
C TRP A 115 -0.61 -15.14 0.97
N ASP A 116 -1.56 -15.60 0.17
CA ASP A 116 -1.79 -15.02 -1.17
C ASP A 116 -3.29 -14.73 -1.34
N ILE A 117 -3.77 -13.74 -0.61
CA ILE A 117 -5.18 -13.38 -0.57
C ILE A 117 -5.69 -12.89 -1.92
N PRO A 118 -4.96 -12.03 -2.67
CA PRO A 118 -5.47 -11.53 -3.96
C PRO A 118 -5.70 -12.61 -5.02
N ARG A 119 -5.05 -13.78 -4.88
CA ARG A 119 -5.18 -14.86 -5.86
C ARG A 119 -6.06 -16.01 -5.38
N ASP A 120 -6.77 -15.82 -4.26
CA ASP A 120 -7.67 -16.86 -3.74
C ASP A 120 -8.85 -17.04 -4.71
N PRO A 121 -9.09 -18.28 -5.20
CA PRO A 121 -10.13 -18.53 -6.19
C PRO A 121 -11.56 -18.31 -5.69
N HIS A 122 -11.77 -18.25 -4.38
CA HIS A 122 -13.09 -17.99 -3.79
C HIS A 122 -13.55 -16.53 -3.94
N ILE A 123 -12.64 -15.61 -4.22
CA ILE A 123 -12.93 -14.18 -4.17
C ILE A 123 -13.61 -13.68 -5.45
N GLY A 124 -13.35 -14.32 -6.58
CA GLY A 124 -13.98 -13.97 -7.86
C GLY A 124 -13.43 -12.71 -8.54
N HIS A 125 -12.70 -11.85 -7.81
CA HIS A 125 -11.99 -10.69 -8.35
C HIS A 125 -10.50 -10.88 -8.04
N SER A 126 -9.67 -10.81 -9.06
CA SER A 126 -8.24 -11.04 -8.91
C SER A 126 -7.47 -9.85 -9.47
N PRO A 127 -6.96 -8.95 -8.60
CA PRO A 127 -6.11 -7.86 -9.05
C PRO A 127 -4.78 -8.39 -9.59
N GLU A 128 -4.17 -7.65 -10.51
CA GLU A 128 -2.80 -7.90 -10.92
C GLU A 128 -1.88 -7.55 -9.73
N VAL A 129 -0.88 -8.38 -9.45
CA VAL A 129 0.04 -8.16 -8.33
C VAL A 129 1.48 -8.14 -8.84
N ILE A 130 2.19 -7.04 -8.58
CA ILE A 130 3.59 -6.85 -8.97
C ILE A 130 4.38 -6.49 -7.71
N GLY A 131 5.31 -7.34 -7.32
CA GLY A 131 6.18 -7.11 -6.16
C GLY A 131 7.60 -6.77 -6.56
N GLY A 132 8.35 -6.16 -5.64
CA GLY A 132 9.78 -5.91 -5.80
C GLY A 132 10.15 -4.60 -6.50
N VAL A 133 9.21 -3.70 -6.70
CA VAL A 133 9.49 -2.40 -7.34
C VAL A 133 10.25 -1.51 -6.36
N ARG A 134 11.50 -1.17 -6.67
CA ARG A 134 12.43 -0.44 -5.79
C ARG A 134 12.57 -1.10 -4.41
N GLU A 135 12.61 -2.42 -4.42
CA GLU A 135 12.63 -3.27 -3.22
C GLU A 135 13.74 -2.87 -2.25
N GLY A 136 14.95 -2.63 -2.74
CA GLY A 136 16.10 -2.31 -1.89
C GLY A 136 15.90 -1.02 -1.09
N GLU A 137 15.38 0.03 -1.72
CA GLU A 137 15.11 1.30 -1.05
C GLU A 137 14.00 1.16 0.00
N CYS A 138 12.95 0.42 -0.33
CA CYS A 138 11.82 0.19 0.58
C CYS A 138 12.27 -0.64 1.80
N ALA A 139 13.05 -1.69 1.59
CA ALA A 139 13.57 -2.53 2.66
C ALA A 139 14.57 -1.78 3.55
N ALA A 140 15.44 -0.95 2.95
CA ALA A 140 16.43 -0.16 3.69
C ALA A 140 15.76 0.80 4.66
N LEU A 141 14.70 1.48 4.24
CA LEU A 141 13.97 2.43 5.08
C LEU A 141 13.35 1.74 6.29
N LEU A 142 12.75 0.56 6.11
CA LEU A 142 12.22 -0.25 7.20
C LEU A 142 13.33 -0.71 8.16
N GLY A 143 14.43 -1.19 7.61
CA GLY A 143 15.57 -1.65 8.40
C GLY A 143 16.17 -0.55 9.27
N GLU A 144 16.33 0.65 8.73
CA GLU A 144 16.83 1.82 9.46
C GLU A 144 15.90 2.20 10.62
N PHE A 145 14.59 2.18 10.38
CA PHE A 145 13.61 2.50 11.41
C PHE A 145 13.68 1.50 12.57
N PHE A 146 13.67 0.21 12.30
CA PHE A 146 13.72 -0.80 13.35
C PHE A 146 15.07 -0.84 14.06
N ALA A 147 16.18 -0.60 13.35
CA ALA A 147 17.50 -0.51 13.98
C ALA A 147 17.58 0.63 14.98
N SER A 148 16.96 1.78 14.69
CA SER A 148 16.98 2.96 15.57
C SER A 148 16.17 2.77 16.86
N ARG A 149 15.38 1.70 16.97
CA ARG A 149 14.52 1.44 18.12
C ARG A 149 15.01 0.31 19.01
N ARG A 150 16.20 -0.21 18.75
CA ARG A 150 16.83 -1.26 19.58
C ARG A 150 17.58 -0.66 20.76
#